data_47ee185ee15815bacc3714fd127c2000
#
_entry.id   47ee185ee15815bacc3714fd127c2000
#
_cell.length_a   1.000
_cell.length_b   1.000
_cell.length_c   1.000
_cell.angle_alpha   90.00
_cell.angle_beta   90.00
_cell.angle_gamma   90.00
#
_symmetry.space_group_name_H-M   'P 1'
#
loop_
_entity.id
_entity.type
_entity.pdbx_description
1 polymer ?
#
loop_
_entity_poly.entity_id
_entity_poly.type
_entity_poly.pdbx_seq_one_letter_code
_entity_poly.pdbx_strand_id
1 'polypeptide(L)'
;MITSRANPKIKQARALRQRKERDASGLFLVEGIHHVAEAIEAGAAVEYLCYAPDLLTSEFARELIARELARGLACLAVSSEVFESIAEKENPIGILAVARKSNLELSNLRPETFNWGVALVSPQDPGNIGSILRSIDGAGASGLILLDGGADPYHPSAV
;
A
#
# COMPACT_ATOMS: atom_id res chain seq x y z
N MET A 1 -19.90 4.38 -10.87
CA MET A 1 -18.86 5.33 -10.45
C MET A 1 -19.29 6.01 -9.15
N ILE A 2 -18.41 6.06 -8.13
CA ILE A 2 -18.65 6.67 -6.82
C ILE A 2 -18.29 8.15 -6.90
N THR A 3 -19.27 9.03 -6.61
CA THR A 3 -19.09 10.50 -6.61
C THR A 3 -19.19 11.10 -5.21
N SER A 4 -19.55 10.27 -4.21
CA SER A 4 -19.74 10.75 -2.84
C SER A 4 -18.53 10.43 -1.95
N ARG A 5 -17.96 11.46 -1.34
CA ARG A 5 -16.94 11.33 -0.27
C ARG A 5 -17.47 10.67 1.01
N ALA A 6 -18.80 10.52 1.13
CA ALA A 6 -19.45 9.86 2.27
C ALA A 6 -19.55 8.33 2.11
N ASN A 7 -19.19 7.77 0.95
CA ASN A 7 -19.16 6.33 0.74
C ASN A 7 -18.29 5.64 1.80
N PRO A 8 -18.74 4.54 2.42
CA PRO A 8 -18.01 3.86 3.50
C PRO A 8 -16.58 3.43 3.11
N LYS A 9 -16.37 2.92 1.90
CA LYS A 9 -15.03 2.51 1.42
C LYS A 9 -14.11 3.72 1.23
N ILE A 10 -14.65 4.85 0.78
CA ILE A 10 -13.89 6.10 0.63
C ILE A 10 -13.54 6.70 2.00
N LYS A 11 -14.46 6.66 2.96
CA LYS A 11 -14.17 7.06 4.35
C LYS A 11 -13.08 6.18 4.96
N GLN A 12 -13.16 4.87 4.76
CA GLN A 12 -12.14 3.93 5.21
C GLN A 12 -10.77 4.26 4.59
N ALA A 13 -10.67 4.37 3.26
CA ALA A 13 -9.41 4.71 2.59
C ALA A 13 -8.81 6.03 3.14
N ARG A 14 -9.64 7.08 3.30
CA ARG A 14 -9.19 8.36 3.85
C ARG A 14 -8.68 8.24 5.29
N ALA A 15 -9.35 7.44 6.12
CA ALA A 15 -8.96 7.24 7.51
C ALA A 15 -7.57 6.57 7.62
N LEU A 16 -7.20 5.69 6.66
CA LEU A 16 -5.91 4.99 6.63
C LEU A 16 -4.69 5.92 6.45
N ARG A 17 -4.88 7.20 6.16
CA ARG A 17 -3.82 8.21 6.23
C ARG A 17 -3.32 8.39 7.67
N GLN A 18 -4.12 8.06 8.67
CA GLN A 18 -3.76 8.13 10.09
C GLN A 18 -3.24 6.78 10.59
N ARG A 19 -2.10 6.80 11.30
CA ARG A 19 -1.48 5.60 11.88
C ARG A 19 -2.46 4.82 12.76
N LYS A 20 -3.20 5.53 13.64
CA LYS A 20 -4.20 4.93 14.54
C LYS A 20 -5.21 4.04 13.78
N GLU A 21 -5.68 4.52 12.64
CA GLU A 21 -6.66 3.78 11.83
C GLU A 21 -6.03 2.58 11.13
N ARG A 22 -4.77 2.70 10.67
CA ARG A 22 -4.01 1.57 10.12
C ARG A 22 -3.77 0.49 11.17
N ASP A 23 -3.43 0.89 12.40
CA ASP A 23 -3.19 -0.05 13.50
C ASP A 23 -4.48 -0.73 13.97
N ALA A 24 -5.59 0.01 14.03
CA ALA A 24 -6.89 -0.53 14.43
C ALA A 24 -7.49 -1.49 13.39
N SER A 25 -7.34 -1.18 12.09
CA SER A 25 -7.95 -1.96 11.00
C SER A 25 -7.05 -3.06 10.44
N GLY A 26 -5.74 -2.97 10.65
CA GLY A 26 -4.75 -3.82 9.98
C GLY A 26 -4.63 -3.57 8.48
N LEU A 27 -5.12 -2.41 8.00
CA LEU A 27 -5.09 -2.03 6.59
C LEU A 27 -4.14 -0.86 6.35
N PHE A 28 -3.68 -0.71 5.11
CA PHE A 28 -2.87 0.43 4.67
C PHE A 28 -3.13 0.78 3.20
N LEU A 29 -2.60 1.92 2.77
CA LEU A 29 -2.73 2.42 1.40
C LEU A 29 -1.48 2.12 0.59
N VAL A 30 -1.67 1.71 -0.65
CA VAL A 30 -0.63 1.62 -1.69
C VAL A 30 -1.07 2.52 -2.84
N GLU A 31 -0.32 3.61 -3.09
CA GLU A 31 -0.68 4.61 -4.09
C GLU A 31 0.31 4.63 -5.25
N GLY A 32 -0.20 4.49 -6.46
CA GLY A 32 0.59 4.58 -7.68
C GLY A 32 0.61 3.30 -8.49
N ILE A 33 0.75 3.45 -9.81
CA ILE A 33 0.60 2.33 -10.76
C ILE A 33 1.61 1.21 -10.48
N HIS A 34 2.89 1.57 -10.35
CA HIS A 34 3.96 0.58 -10.12
C HIS A 34 3.82 -0.09 -8.76
N HIS A 35 3.60 0.69 -7.70
CA HIS A 35 3.47 0.14 -6.35
C HIS A 35 2.26 -0.78 -6.21
N VAL A 36 1.12 -0.42 -6.83
CA VAL A 36 -0.08 -1.28 -6.84
C VAL A 36 0.18 -2.57 -7.62
N ALA A 37 0.85 -2.49 -8.77
CA ALA A 37 1.19 -3.66 -9.56
C ALA A 37 2.15 -4.59 -8.79
N GLU A 38 3.22 -4.05 -8.23
CA GLU A 38 4.20 -4.79 -7.42
C GLU A 38 3.55 -5.44 -6.20
N ALA A 39 2.67 -4.73 -5.48
CA ALA A 39 1.96 -5.29 -4.34
C ALA A 39 1.09 -6.49 -4.74
N ILE A 40 0.37 -6.41 -5.86
CA ILE A 40 -0.44 -7.51 -6.39
C ILE A 40 0.45 -8.69 -6.81
N GLU A 41 1.53 -8.42 -7.53
CA GLU A 41 2.46 -9.45 -8.01
C GLU A 41 3.20 -10.16 -6.87
N ALA A 42 3.52 -9.42 -5.80
CA ALA A 42 4.09 -9.97 -4.57
C ALA A 42 3.06 -10.75 -3.71
N GLY A 43 1.80 -10.83 -4.15
CA GLY A 43 0.75 -11.58 -3.43
C GLY A 43 0.22 -10.86 -2.19
N ALA A 44 0.34 -9.53 -2.11
CA ALA A 44 -0.27 -8.78 -1.02
C ALA A 44 -1.79 -9.00 -0.97
N ALA A 45 -2.34 -9.10 0.23
CA ALA A 45 -3.78 -9.26 0.43
C ALA A 45 -4.51 -7.94 0.18
N VAL A 46 -4.77 -7.64 -1.10
CA VAL A 46 -5.49 -6.44 -1.53
C VAL A 46 -6.99 -6.64 -1.28
N GLU A 47 -7.59 -5.74 -0.49
CA GLU A 47 -9.01 -5.75 -0.17
C GLU A 47 -9.86 -5.16 -1.31
N TYR A 48 -9.39 -4.07 -1.89
CA TYR A 48 -10.01 -3.42 -3.06
C TYR A 48 -9.07 -2.39 -3.69
N LEU A 49 -9.35 -2.08 -4.95
CA LEU A 49 -8.76 -0.96 -5.68
C LEU A 49 -9.73 0.22 -5.75
N CYS A 50 -9.21 1.43 -5.67
CA CYS A 50 -9.90 2.65 -6.10
C CYS A 50 -9.20 3.21 -7.33
N TYR A 51 -9.96 3.60 -8.36
CA TYR A 51 -9.39 4.23 -9.53
C TYR A 51 -10.27 5.36 -10.06
N ALA A 52 -9.65 6.42 -10.55
CA ALA A 52 -10.33 7.53 -11.20
C ALA A 52 -10.05 7.45 -12.72
N PRO A 53 -11.04 7.06 -13.55
CA PRO A 53 -10.85 6.91 -14.99
C PRO A 53 -10.30 8.16 -15.68
N ASP A 54 -10.72 9.34 -15.21
CA ASP A 54 -10.33 10.63 -15.78
C ASP A 54 -8.87 11.01 -15.48
N LEU A 55 -8.28 10.48 -14.40
CA LEU A 55 -6.88 10.69 -14.03
C LEU A 55 -5.97 9.59 -14.57
N LEU A 56 -6.54 8.42 -14.89
CA LEU A 56 -5.80 7.24 -15.27
C LEU A 56 -5.50 7.20 -16.76
N THR A 57 -4.38 7.79 -17.17
CA THR A 57 -3.96 7.86 -18.58
C THR A 57 -3.21 6.61 -19.06
N SER A 58 -2.62 5.80 -18.14
CA SER A 58 -1.82 4.61 -18.45
C SER A 58 -2.68 3.45 -18.94
N GLU A 59 -2.35 2.88 -20.11
CA GLU A 59 -2.97 1.67 -20.64
C GLU A 59 -2.65 0.46 -19.76
N PHE A 60 -1.40 0.32 -19.34
CA PHE A 60 -0.98 -0.73 -18.39
C PHE A 60 -1.85 -0.75 -17.11
N ALA A 61 -2.17 0.43 -16.55
CA ALA A 61 -3.00 0.49 -15.36
C ALA A 61 -4.47 0.10 -15.64
N ARG A 62 -4.98 0.41 -16.83
CA ARG A 62 -6.33 -0.04 -17.25
C ARG A 62 -6.39 -1.55 -17.42
N GLU A 63 -5.36 -2.14 -18.03
CA GLU A 63 -5.22 -3.59 -18.17
C GLU A 63 -5.09 -4.28 -16.81
N LEU A 64 -4.29 -3.71 -15.89
CA LEU A 64 -4.16 -4.19 -14.53
C LEU A 64 -5.53 -4.25 -13.83
N ILE A 65 -6.30 -3.16 -13.87
CA ILE A 65 -7.64 -3.09 -13.27
C ILE A 65 -8.57 -4.11 -13.91
N ALA A 66 -8.57 -4.23 -15.23
CA ALA A 66 -9.42 -5.19 -15.95
C ALA A 66 -9.08 -6.64 -15.57
N ARG A 67 -7.79 -6.95 -15.48
CA ARG A 67 -7.29 -8.26 -15.04
C ARG A 67 -7.73 -8.59 -13.61
N GLU A 68 -7.55 -7.68 -12.69
CA GLU A 68 -7.90 -7.92 -11.29
C GLU A 68 -9.41 -7.97 -11.06
N LEU A 69 -10.19 -7.17 -11.79
CA LEU A 69 -11.64 -7.25 -11.81
C LEU A 69 -12.12 -8.63 -12.30
N ALA A 70 -11.50 -9.16 -13.36
CA ALA A 70 -11.82 -10.49 -13.88
C ALA A 70 -11.47 -11.62 -12.88
N ARG A 71 -10.51 -11.40 -11.99
CA ARG A 71 -10.13 -12.28 -10.89
C ARG A 71 -11.05 -12.16 -9.66
N GLY A 72 -11.99 -11.23 -9.69
CA GLY A 72 -12.96 -11.02 -8.61
C GLY A 72 -12.54 -9.99 -7.56
N LEU A 73 -11.42 -9.26 -7.77
CA LEU A 73 -11.05 -8.18 -6.89
C LEU A 73 -12.02 -7.01 -7.05
N ALA A 74 -12.47 -6.44 -5.94
CA ALA A 74 -13.33 -5.27 -5.96
C ALA A 74 -12.56 -4.04 -6.49
N CYS A 75 -12.92 -3.53 -7.68
CA CYS A 75 -12.35 -2.35 -8.29
C CYS A 75 -13.40 -1.24 -8.34
N LEU A 76 -13.19 -0.18 -7.57
CA LEU A 76 -14.14 0.91 -7.36
C LEU A 76 -13.77 2.10 -8.26
N ALA A 77 -14.58 2.34 -9.29
CA ALA A 77 -14.47 3.55 -10.10
C ALA A 77 -15.00 4.75 -9.28
N VAL A 78 -14.19 5.79 -9.14
CA VAL A 78 -14.50 7.01 -8.40
C VAL A 78 -14.29 8.25 -9.27
N SER A 79 -14.95 9.37 -8.93
CA SER A 79 -14.66 10.66 -9.58
C SER A 79 -13.28 11.18 -9.18
N SER A 80 -12.69 12.07 -10.01
CA SER A 80 -11.40 12.69 -9.70
C SER A 80 -11.39 13.38 -8.33
N GLU A 81 -12.44 14.13 -8.01
CA GLU A 81 -12.59 14.81 -6.70
C GLU A 81 -12.62 13.84 -5.51
N VAL A 82 -13.26 12.67 -5.69
CA VAL A 82 -13.29 11.64 -4.65
C VAL A 82 -11.90 11.02 -4.52
N PHE A 83 -11.23 10.73 -5.64
CA PHE A 83 -9.88 10.17 -5.63
C PHE A 83 -8.88 11.10 -4.95
N GLU A 84 -8.85 12.38 -5.32
CA GLU A 84 -8.01 13.40 -4.69
C GLU A 84 -8.22 13.48 -3.16
N SER A 85 -9.44 13.21 -2.69
CA SER A 85 -9.73 13.22 -1.26
C SER A 85 -9.12 12.07 -0.47
N ILE A 86 -8.68 11.00 -1.14
CA ILE A 86 -8.05 9.81 -0.54
C ILE A 86 -6.57 9.67 -0.89
N ALA A 87 -6.12 10.32 -1.96
CA ALA A 87 -4.74 10.35 -2.38
C ALA A 87 -3.85 11.11 -1.40
N GLU A 88 -2.59 10.70 -1.28
CA GLU A 88 -1.56 11.39 -0.50
C GLU A 88 -0.77 12.38 -1.36
N LYS A 89 -0.59 12.04 -2.64
CA LYS A 89 0.16 12.86 -3.60
C LYS A 89 -0.65 14.07 -4.05
N GLU A 90 0.00 15.21 -4.23
CA GLU A 90 -0.63 16.43 -4.76
C GLU A 90 -1.14 16.26 -6.20
N ASN A 91 -0.43 15.46 -7.00
CA ASN A 91 -0.81 15.13 -8.38
C ASN A 91 -1.01 13.61 -8.49
N PRO A 92 -2.18 13.10 -8.08
CA PRO A 92 -2.44 11.68 -8.08
C PRO A 92 -2.66 11.15 -9.50
N ILE A 93 -2.15 9.96 -9.77
CA ILE A 93 -2.22 9.28 -11.08
C ILE A 93 -3.43 8.35 -11.24
N GLY A 94 -4.38 8.44 -10.33
CA GLY A 94 -5.70 7.83 -10.48
C GLY A 94 -5.80 6.34 -10.12
N ILE A 95 -4.85 5.74 -9.40
CA ILE A 95 -4.97 4.37 -8.87
C ILE A 95 -4.39 4.25 -7.46
N LEU A 96 -5.12 3.53 -6.60
CA LEU A 96 -4.77 3.27 -5.21
C LEU A 96 -5.34 1.91 -4.80
N ALA A 97 -4.59 1.14 -4.02
CA ALA A 97 -5.05 -0.08 -3.38
C ALA A 97 -5.18 0.10 -1.86
N VAL A 98 -6.17 -0.57 -1.29
CA VAL A 98 -6.24 -0.84 0.15
C VAL A 98 -5.82 -2.28 0.37
N ALA A 99 -4.75 -2.48 1.11
CA ALA A 99 -4.17 -3.79 1.37
C ALA A 99 -4.09 -4.08 2.87
N ARG A 100 -4.01 -5.35 3.22
CA ARG A 100 -3.87 -5.82 4.59
C ARG A 100 -2.40 -5.87 4.99
N LYS A 101 -2.08 -5.38 6.18
CA LYS A 101 -0.75 -5.52 6.78
C LYS A 101 -0.40 -7.01 6.93
N SER A 102 0.83 -7.36 6.60
CA SER A 102 1.36 -8.67 6.91
C SER A 102 1.76 -8.73 8.38
N ASN A 103 1.18 -9.65 9.14
CA ASN A 103 1.56 -9.90 10.53
C ASN A 103 2.62 -11.02 10.55
N LEU A 104 3.87 -10.64 10.37
CA LEU A 104 5.00 -11.54 10.58
C LEU A 104 5.49 -11.39 12.03
N GLU A 105 5.37 -12.47 12.80
CA GLU A 105 5.95 -12.54 14.13
C GLU A 105 7.36 -13.12 14.07
N LEU A 106 8.27 -12.63 14.91
CA LEU A 106 9.66 -13.12 14.97
C LEU A 106 9.72 -14.64 15.24
N SER A 107 8.76 -15.15 16.01
CA SER A 107 8.61 -16.58 16.28
C SER A 107 8.38 -17.45 15.03
N ASN A 108 7.90 -16.83 13.94
CA ASN A 108 7.61 -17.50 12.67
C ASN A 108 8.80 -17.47 11.69
N LEU A 109 9.86 -16.75 12.01
CA LEU A 109 11.05 -16.73 11.18
C LEU A 109 11.75 -18.10 11.21
N ARG A 110 12.16 -18.56 10.04
CA ARG A 110 12.89 -19.81 9.84
C ARG A 110 14.19 -19.53 9.09
N PRO A 111 15.31 -20.20 9.44
CA PRO A 111 16.58 -20.01 8.74
C PRO A 111 16.48 -20.24 7.22
N GLU A 112 15.57 -21.12 6.81
CA GLU A 112 15.34 -21.46 5.40
C GLU A 112 14.67 -20.33 4.59
N THR A 113 13.91 -19.46 5.27
CA THR A 113 13.17 -18.36 4.63
C THR A 113 13.67 -16.97 5.02
N PHE A 114 14.51 -16.90 6.07
CA PHE A 114 15.11 -15.65 6.56
C PHE A 114 16.63 -15.83 6.71
N ASN A 115 17.34 -15.83 5.57
CA ASN A 115 18.79 -16.05 5.52
C ASN A 115 19.59 -14.90 6.13
N TRP A 116 19.21 -13.67 5.78
CA TRP A 116 19.77 -12.45 6.33
C TRP A 116 18.79 -11.31 6.24
N GLY A 117 18.88 -10.37 7.13
CA GLY A 117 17.99 -9.21 7.18
C GLY A 117 18.68 -8.02 7.82
N VAL A 118 18.01 -6.89 7.79
CA VAL A 118 18.46 -5.64 8.40
C VAL A 118 17.59 -5.33 9.60
N ALA A 119 18.20 -4.91 10.71
CA ALA A 119 17.50 -4.40 11.87
C ALA A 119 17.71 -2.88 11.98
N LEU A 120 16.63 -2.13 12.14
CA LEU A 120 16.66 -0.68 12.40
C LEU A 120 16.16 -0.42 13.81
N VAL A 121 16.94 0.34 14.56
CA VAL A 121 16.59 0.76 15.93
C VAL A 121 15.98 2.16 15.88
N SER A 122 14.73 2.27 16.35
CA SER A 122 13.98 3.53 16.46
C SER A 122 14.04 4.44 15.21
N PRO A 123 13.79 3.94 13.99
CA PRO A 123 13.79 4.82 12.81
C PRO A 123 12.72 5.90 12.95
N GLN A 124 13.09 7.17 12.69
CA GLN A 124 12.19 8.31 12.93
C GLN A 124 11.43 8.76 11.70
N ASP A 125 11.91 8.47 10.50
CA ASP A 125 11.34 8.92 9.24
C ASP A 125 10.84 7.73 8.40
N PRO A 126 9.55 7.72 8.00
CA PRO A 126 8.99 6.62 7.20
C PRO A 126 9.58 6.57 5.79
N GLY A 127 9.95 7.71 5.19
CA GLY A 127 10.58 7.74 3.87
C GLY A 127 11.96 7.06 3.88
N ASN A 128 12.71 7.19 4.98
CA ASN A 128 13.97 6.47 5.15
C ASN A 128 13.73 4.96 5.27
N ILE A 129 12.68 4.53 5.97
CA ILE A 129 12.30 3.11 6.03
C ILE A 129 12.04 2.58 4.62
N GLY A 130 11.24 3.28 3.82
CA GLY A 130 10.95 2.89 2.44
C GLY A 130 12.19 2.83 1.56
N SER A 131 13.10 3.80 1.68
CA SER A 131 14.37 3.79 0.93
C SER A 131 15.26 2.61 1.31
N ILE A 132 15.34 2.29 2.59
CA ILE A 132 16.08 1.13 3.08
C ILE A 132 15.43 -0.16 2.60
N LEU A 133 14.09 -0.30 2.69
CA LEU A 133 13.37 -1.46 2.19
C LEU A 133 13.69 -1.74 0.72
N ARG A 134 13.63 -0.75 -0.14
CA ARG A 134 14.00 -0.90 -1.57
C ARG A 134 15.46 -1.31 -1.76
N SER A 135 16.35 -0.78 -0.94
CA SER A 135 17.80 -1.12 -1.03
C SER A 135 18.09 -2.55 -0.59
N ILE A 136 17.48 -3.01 0.49
CA ILE A 136 17.68 -4.37 1.01
C ILE A 136 16.97 -5.42 0.14
N ASP A 137 15.84 -5.09 -0.45
CA ASP A 137 15.15 -5.92 -1.44
C ASP A 137 16.03 -6.12 -2.68
N GLY A 138 16.56 -5.03 -3.25
CA GLY A 138 17.50 -5.10 -4.38
C GLY A 138 18.81 -5.84 -4.06
N ALA A 139 19.20 -5.92 -2.78
CA ALA A 139 20.34 -6.69 -2.32
C ALA A 139 20.00 -8.15 -1.98
N GLY A 140 18.74 -8.56 -2.11
CA GLY A 140 18.27 -9.91 -1.84
C GLY A 140 18.15 -10.25 -0.36
N ALA A 141 17.95 -9.25 0.51
CA ALA A 141 17.68 -9.49 1.93
C ALA A 141 16.29 -10.11 2.12
N SER A 142 16.16 -10.94 3.12
CA SER A 142 14.91 -11.63 3.45
C SER A 142 13.90 -10.74 4.16
N GLY A 143 14.33 -9.61 4.74
CA GLY A 143 13.41 -8.70 5.39
C GLY A 143 14.06 -7.65 6.28
N LEU A 144 13.19 -6.81 6.86
CA LEU A 144 13.52 -5.72 7.78
C LEU A 144 12.88 -5.98 9.14
N ILE A 145 13.65 -5.82 10.19
CA ILE A 145 13.21 -5.88 11.59
C ILE A 145 13.27 -4.47 12.17
N LEU A 146 12.15 -3.98 12.69
CA LEU A 146 12.08 -2.70 13.38
C LEU A 146 12.11 -2.93 14.90
N LEU A 147 13.05 -2.28 15.57
CA LEU A 147 13.27 -2.39 17.02
C LEU A 147 12.95 -1.05 17.69
N ASP A 148 12.48 -1.14 18.95
CA ASP A 148 12.21 0.01 19.83
C ASP A 148 11.22 1.04 19.27
N GLY A 149 10.23 0.59 18.49
CA GLY A 149 9.22 1.46 17.91
C GLY A 149 9.77 2.33 16.76
N GLY A 150 9.26 3.55 16.65
CA GLY A 150 9.64 4.51 15.60
C GLY A 150 8.56 4.77 14.56
N ALA A 151 8.99 5.17 13.36
CA ALA A 151 8.10 5.48 12.25
C ALA A 151 7.34 4.22 11.77
N ASP A 152 6.16 4.45 11.21
CA ASP A 152 5.31 3.38 10.69
C ASP A 152 5.77 2.94 9.30
N PRO A 153 6.15 1.66 9.09
CA PRO A 153 6.55 1.15 7.78
C PRO A 153 5.40 1.12 6.76
N TYR A 154 4.16 1.20 7.23
CA TYR A 154 2.96 1.28 6.39
C TYR A 154 2.47 2.72 6.16
N HIS A 155 3.28 3.71 6.54
CA HIS A 155 2.99 5.10 6.18
C HIS A 155 3.08 5.28 4.65
N PRO A 156 2.18 6.08 4.02
CA PRO A 156 2.22 6.27 2.56
C PRO A 156 3.56 6.74 1.98
N SER A 157 4.39 7.40 2.79
CA SER A 157 5.76 7.79 2.38
C SER A 157 6.79 6.65 2.47
N ALA A 158 6.47 5.54 3.13
CA ALA A 158 7.33 4.36 3.21
C ALA A 158 6.99 3.32 2.13
N VAL A 159 5.71 3.26 1.76
CA VAL A 159 5.15 2.38 0.72
C VAL A 159 5.35 2.98 -0.71
#